data_4585f457ee6d31b17ee9a6793468700c
#
_entry.id   4585f457ee6d31b17ee9a6793468700c
#
_cell.length_a   1.000
_cell.length_b   1.000
_cell.length_c   1.000
_cell.angle_alpha   90.00
_cell.angle_beta   90.00
_cell.angle_gamma   90.00
#
_symmetry.space_group_name_H-M   'P 1'
#
loop_
_entity.id
_entity.type
_entity.pdbx_description
1 polymer ?
#
loop_
_entity_poly.entity_id
_entity_poly.type
_entity_poly.pdbx_seq_one_letter_code
_entity_poly.pdbx_strand_id
1 'polypeptide(L)'
;LGDVYKRQVKLFQLNGAEFAGDLAAERVENMTNIASQSFPEFFLNLVPNNIISVMGNNGSIVSVVIIAAMFAGAIRFLEVKKPEQVAPFVTLLDSLKVTVNSVLTNVIKLMPYGVVALVSNTIISRGIQAIMGMIGFIAALYTGVILMLIVYVFLLMVLGVNPWIFYKKAFTTLLFAFSSHSSVGTLPYTLKTLNGDLGVSLETSNFVATLGTSIGMNGCAGVFPAMLGVLMGSAIGAEMNLSFYILVVVVVTVGSIGIAGVPGTATVTATVTLNGLGFGHTLTSIGAIFGIDPIVDMGRTMSVSYTHL
;
A
#
# COMPACT_ATOMS: atom_id res chain seq x y z
N LEU A 1 3.94 16.79 -2.63
CA LEU A 1 3.26 15.68 -1.93
C LEU A 1 3.28 15.89 -0.42
N GLY A 2 4.43 16.12 0.21
CA GLY A 2 4.53 16.33 1.66
C GLY A 2 3.63 17.45 2.20
N ASP A 3 3.57 18.59 1.51
CA ASP A 3 2.71 19.71 1.91
C ASP A 3 1.21 19.40 1.77
N VAL A 4 0.83 18.59 0.80
CA VAL A 4 -0.56 18.16 0.62
C VAL A 4 -0.99 17.30 1.80
N TYR A 5 -0.21 16.30 2.19
CA TYR A 5 -0.53 15.44 3.34
C TYR A 5 -0.53 16.19 4.67
N LYS A 6 0.41 17.10 4.88
CA LYS A 6 0.45 17.97 6.07
C LYS A 6 -0.79 18.86 6.17
N ARG A 7 -1.23 19.42 5.03
CA ARG A 7 -2.46 20.22 4.95
C ARG A 7 -3.70 19.36 5.18
N GLN A 8 -3.75 18.13 4.66
CA GLN A 8 -4.85 17.19 4.91
C GLN A 8 -4.99 16.85 6.40
N VAL A 9 -3.89 16.47 7.06
CA VAL A 9 -3.90 16.19 8.51
C VAL A 9 -4.40 17.41 9.30
N LYS A 10 -3.97 18.60 8.93
CA LYS A 10 -4.36 19.85 9.59
C LYS A 10 -5.81 20.29 9.25
N LEU A 11 -6.22 20.15 7.97
CA LEU A 11 -7.53 20.53 7.48
C LEU A 11 -8.65 19.65 8.09
N PHE A 12 -8.41 18.36 8.19
CA PHE A 12 -9.36 17.41 8.76
C PHE A 12 -9.18 17.23 10.27
N GLN A 13 -8.34 18.05 10.91
CA GLN A 13 -8.06 18.01 12.35
C GLN A 13 -7.69 16.61 12.84
N LEU A 14 -6.99 15.84 12.00
CA LEU A 14 -6.56 14.49 12.35
C LEU A 14 -5.54 14.58 13.48
N ASN A 15 -5.94 14.11 14.65
CA ASN A 15 -5.06 14.01 15.80
C ASN A 15 -4.53 12.59 15.88
N GLY A 16 -3.26 12.40 15.52
CA GLY A 16 -2.64 11.09 15.60
C GLY A 16 -2.66 10.48 17.01
N ALA A 17 -2.73 11.31 18.05
CA ALA A 17 -2.86 10.85 19.43
C ALA A 17 -4.17 10.06 19.68
N GLU A 18 -5.25 10.34 18.94
CA GLU A 18 -6.50 9.60 19.02
C GLU A 18 -6.33 8.14 18.54
N PHE A 19 -5.36 7.89 17.67
CA PHE A 19 -5.03 6.56 17.15
C PHE A 19 -3.89 5.90 17.92
N ALA A 20 -3.01 6.65 18.55
CA ALA A 20 -1.79 6.15 19.19
C ALA A 20 -1.98 5.54 20.59
N GLY A 21 -3.07 5.82 21.30
CA GLY A 21 -3.32 5.28 22.65
C GLY A 21 -2.25 5.64 23.69
N ASP A 22 -2.11 4.84 24.75
CA ASP A 22 -1.21 5.10 25.91
C ASP A 22 0.29 4.84 25.65
N LEU A 23 0.76 5.06 24.43
CA LEU A 23 2.17 4.85 24.04
C LEU A 23 3.15 5.93 24.55
N ALA A 24 2.74 6.78 25.50
CA ALA A 24 3.52 7.95 25.91
C ALA A 24 4.90 7.62 26.52
N ALA A 25 5.03 6.52 27.23
CA ALA A 25 6.30 6.13 27.89
C ALA A 25 7.32 5.52 26.92
N GLU A 26 6.86 4.74 25.94
CA GLU A 26 7.69 4.14 24.88
C GLU A 26 8.17 5.15 23.82
N ARG A 27 7.48 6.30 23.76
CA ARG A 27 7.75 7.38 22.79
C ARG A 27 9.12 8.01 22.92
N VAL A 28 9.58 8.25 24.15
CA VAL A 28 10.83 8.99 24.40
C VAL A 28 12.06 8.17 24.02
N GLU A 29 12.04 6.86 24.28
CA GLU A 29 13.17 5.98 23.98
C GLU A 29 13.30 5.72 22.47
N ASN A 30 12.16 5.59 21.78
CA ASN A 30 12.14 5.38 20.32
C ASN A 30 12.42 6.66 19.52
N MET A 31 12.08 7.84 20.03
CA MET A 31 12.42 9.12 19.37
C MET A 31 13.93 9.35 19.28
N THR A 32 14.69 8.96 20.31
CA THR A 32 16.15 9.03 20.28
C THR A 32 16.77 8.07 19.27
N ASN A 33 16.18 6.89 19.09
CA ASN A 33 16.65 5.90 18.12
C ASN A 33 16.31 6.29 16.66
N ILE A 34 15.16 6.95 16.43
CA ILE A 34 14.74 7.40 15.10
C ILE A 34 15.54 8.63 14.64
N ALA A 35 15.84 9.55 15.56
CA ALA A 35 16.65 10.73 15.26
C ALA A 35 18.12 10.36 14.94
N SER A 36 18.58 9.17 15.35
CA SER A 36 19.94 8.68 15.12
C SER A 36 20.10 7.83 13.85
N GLN A 37 19.02 7.35 13.22
CA GLN A 37 19.14 6.61 11.97
C GLN A 37 19.43 7.57 10.81
N SER A 38 20.68 7.55 10.36
CA SER A 38 21.09 8.28 9.17
C SER A 38 20.51 7.61 7.92
N PHE A 39 20.20 8.42 6.89
CA PHE A 39 19.76 7.93 5.59
C PHE A 39 20.61 6.78 5.01
N PRO A 40 21.96 6.76 5.16
CA PRO A 40 22.79 5.63 4.78
C PRO A 40 22.52 4.34 5.56
N GLU A 41 22.20 4.40 6.85
CA GLU A 41 21.93 3.22 7.69
C GLU A 41 20.65 2.50 7.26
N PHE A 42 19.65 3.25 6.80
CA PHE A 42 18.45 2.65 6.21
C PHE A 42 18.81 1.72 5.05
N PHE A 43 19.66 2.18 4.11
CA PHE A 43 20.07 1.35 2.96
C PHE A 43 20.97 0.18 3.35
N LEU A 44 21.86 0.36 4.33
CA LEU A 44 22.69 -0.75 4.83
C LEU A 44 21.84 -1.84 5.48
N ASN A 45 20.81 -1.48 6.22
CA ASN A 45 19.88 -2.40 6.87
C ASN A 45 18.92 -3.10 5.90
N LEU A 46 18.81 -2.64 4.66
CA LEU A 46 18.01 -3.32 3.63
C LEU A 46 18.61 -4.65 3.19
N VAL A 47 19.94 -4.79 3.25
CA VAL A 47 20.63 -6.03 2.89
C VAL A 47 20.83 -6.87 4.14
N PRO A 48 20.08 -7.94 4.33
CA PRO A 48 20.11 -8.70 5.57
C PRO A 48 21.35 -9.61 5.67
N ASN A 49 21.90 -9.72 6.86
CA ASN A 49 22.99 -10.64 7.18
C ASN A 49 22.52 -12.11 7.27
N ASN A 50 21.23 -12.35 7.50
CA ASN A 50 20.64 -13.67 7.63
C ASN A 50 19.22 -13.71 7.06
N ILE A 51 19.03 -14.45 5.96
CA ILE A 51 17.78 -14.55 5.23
C ILE A 51 16.67 -15.17 6.09
N ILE A 52 16.98 -16.23 6.83
CA ILE A 52 15.98 -16.98 7.62
C ILE A 52 15.49 -16.12 8.80
N SER A 53 16.39 -15.43 9.47
CA SER A 53 16.06 -14.51 10.57
C SER A 53 15.12 -13.39 10.09
N VAL A 54 15.39 -12.84 8.91
CA VAL A 54 14.58 -11.77 8.32
C VAL A 54 13.19 -12.25 7.90
N MET A 55 13.08 -13.47 7.36
CA MET A 55 11.78 -14.06 7.00
C MET A 55 10.89 -14.34 8.21
N GLY A 56 11.47 -14.54 9.40
CA GLY A 56 10.73 -14.74 10.66
C GLY A 56 10.37 -13.44 11.39
N ASN A 57 10.87 -12.30 10.93
CA ASN A 57 10.68 -11.01 11.59
C ASN A 57 9.72 -10.11 10.82
N ASN A 58 8.54 -9.84 11.40
CA ASN A 58 7.53 -8.97 10.79
C ASN A 58 8.01 -7.52 10.53
N GLY A 59 9.05 -7.06 11.23
CA GLY A 59 9.65 -5.74 11.02
C GLY A 59 10.55 -5.63 9.80
N SER A 60 10.96 -6.74 9.19
CA SER A 60 11.99 -6.80 8.14
C SER A 60 11.41 -7.03 6.73
N ILE A 61 10.15 -6.67 6.49
CA ILE A 61 9.45 -6.97 5.22
C ILE A 61 10.17 -6.37 4.01
N VAL A 62 10.73 -5.16 4.13
CA VAL A 62 11.47 -4.51 3.03
C VAL A 62 12.70 -5.32 2.64
N SER A 63 13.44 -5.84 3.63
CA SER A 63 14.58 -6.73 3.38
C SER A 63 14.16 -8.05 2.72
N VAL A 64 12.99 -8.60 3.09
CA VAL A 64 12.42 -9.79 2.42
C VAL A 64 12.12 -9.50 0.94
N VAL A 65 11.59 -8.31 0.62
CA VAL A 65 11.32 -7.90 -0.77
C VAL A 65 12.61 -7.81 -1.58
N ILE A 66 13.68 -7.27 -1.00
CA ILE A 66 14.98 -7.20 -1.68
C ILE A 66 15.56 -8.59 -1.94
N ILE A 67 15.48 -9.48 -0.95
CA ILE A 67 15.87 -10.89 -1.16
C ILE A 67 15.05 -11.52 -2.28
N ALA A 68 13.74 -11.35 -2.27
CA ALA A 68 12.85 -11.88 -3.30
C ALA A 68 13.21 -11.34 -4.68
N ALA A 69 13.54 -10.05 -4.81
CA ALA A 69 13.98 -9.43 -6.05
C ALA A 69 15.33 -10.03 -6.55
N MET A 70 16.27 -10.26 -5.63
CA MET A 70 17.54 -10.93 -5.98
C MET A 70 17.32 -12.36 -6.49
N PHE A 71 16.46 -13.14 -5.80
CA PHE A 71 16.10 -14.49 -6.25
C PHE A 71 15.38 -14.48 -7.59
N ALA A 72 14.44 -13.56 -7.80
CA ALA A 72 13.72 -13.40 -9.06
C ALA A 72 14.68 -13.08 -10.22
N GLY A 73 15.66 -12.21 -10.01
CA GLY A 73 16.70 -11.92 -10.99
C GLY A 73 17.57 -13.14 -11.33
N ALA A 74 17.97 -13.90 -10.29
CA ALA A 74 18.75 -15.12 -10.47
C ALA A 74 17.95 -16.22 -11.22
N ILE A 75 16.68 -16.41 -10.87
CA ILE A 75 15.77 -17.35 -11.53
C ILE A 75 15.62 -16.97 -13.00
N ARG A 76 15.37 -15.69 -13.31
CA ARG A 76 15.20 -15.21 -14.68
C ARG A 76 16.45 -15.44 -15.52
N PHE A 77 17.64 -15.24 -14.95
CA PHE A 77 18.91 -15.51 -15.61
C PHE A 77 19.13 -17.00 -15.87
N LEU A 78 18.75 -17.86 -14.92
CA LEU A 78 18.87 -19.31 -15.04
C LEU A 78 17.84 -19.92 -15.99
N GLU A 79 16.63 -19.37 -16.08
CA GLU A 79 15.61 -19.81 -17.05
C GLU A 79 16.13 -19.75 -18.49
N VAL A 80 16.96 -18.75 -18.82
CA VAL A 80 17.56 -18.63 -20.15
C VAL A 80 18.69 -19.65 -20.36
N LYS A 81 19.48 -19.98 -19.30
CA LYS A 81 20.68 -20.81 -19.42
C LYS A 81 20.44 -22.30 -19.11
N LYS A 82 19.53 -22.57 -18.15
CA LYS A 82 19.29 -23.92 -17.61
C LYS A 82 17.80 -24.11 -17.27
N PRO A 83 16.88 -24.04 -18.24
CA PRO A 83 15.45 -24.04 -18.00
C PRO A 83 14.96 -25.28 -17.24
N GLU A 84 15.48 -26.46 -17.57
CA GLU A 84 15.06 -27.74 -16.94
C GLU A 84 15.38 -27.80 -15.44
N GLN A 85 16.46 -27.13 -14.99
CA GLN A 85 16.86 -27.14 -13.59
C GLN A 85 16.02 -26.18 -12.74
N VAL A 86 15.48 -25.13 -13.34
CA VAL A 86 14.73 -24.07 -12.65
C VAL A 86 13.23 -24.30 -12.70
N ALA A 87 12.73 -24.99 -13.73
CA ALA A 87 11.29 -25.24 -13.92
C ALA A 87 10.59 -25.85 -12.68
N PRO A 88 11.16 -26.84 -11.95
CA PRO A 88 10.51 -27.38 -10.75
C PRO A 88 10.37 -26.34 -9.64
N PHE A 89 11.35 -25.44 -9.49
CA PHE A 89 11.31 -24.38 -8.47
C PHE A 89 10.28 -23.33 -8.81
N VAL A 90 10.17 -22.92 -10.08
CA VAL A 90 9.12 -21.97 -10.54
C VAL A 90 7.74 -22.58 -10.33
N THR A 91 7.54 -23.85 -10.67
CA THR A 91 6.28 -24.56 -10.45
C THR A 91 5.92 -24.63 -8.96
N LEU A 92 6.91 -24.85 -8.08
CA LEU A 92 6.71 -24.81 -6.63
C LEU A 92 6.25 -23.44 -6.16
N LEU A 93 6.89 -22.35 -6.63
CA LEU A 93 6.52 -20.98 -6.29
C LEU A 93 5.09 -20.64 -6.74
N ASP A 94 4.69 -21.06 -7.95
CA ASP A 94 3.33 -20.88 -8.45
C ASP A 94 2.31 -21.65 -7.59
N SER A 95 2.61 -22.86 -7.21
CA SER A 95 1.77 -23.68 -6.33
C SER A 95 1.63 -23.06 -4.95
N LEU A 96 2.73 -22.55 -4.39
CA LEU A 96 2.73 -21.82 -3.11
C LEU A 96 1.89 -20.54 -3.21
N LYS A 97 2.04 -19.76 -4.29
CA LYS A 97 1.25 -18.56 -4.55
C LYS A 97 -0.26 -18.85 -4.58
N VAL A 98 -0.68 -19.89 -5.30
CA VAL A 98 -2.09 -20.31 -5.38
C VAL A 98 -2.60 -20.73 -3.99
N THR A 99 -1.81 -21.52 -3.26
CA THR A 99 -2.17 -22.00 -1.92
C THR A 99 -2.31 -20.83 -0.93
N VAL A 100 -1.33 -19.94 -0.88
CA VAL A 100 -1.35 -18.76 0.01
C VAL A 100 -2.53 -17.85 -0.33
N ASN A 101 -2.80 -17.60 -1.63
CA ASN A 101 -3.94 -16.80 -2.04
C ASN A 101 -5.28 -17.44 -1.65
N SER A 102 -5.39 -18.77 -1.68
CA SER A 102 -6.58 -19.48 -1.20
C SER A 102 -6.78 -19.30 0.30
N VAL A 103 -5.71 -19.42 1.09
CA VAL A 103 -5.76 -19.15 2.54
C VAL A 103 -6.17 -17.70 2.81
N LEU A 104 -5.54 -16.73 2.15
CA LEU A 104 -5.87 -15.31 2.28
C LEU A 104 -7.34 -15.03 1.96
N THR A 105 -7.85 -15.61 0.86
CA THR A 105 -9.26 -15.45 0.47
C THR A 105 -10.21 -15.96 1.56
N ASN A 106 -9.90 -17.07 2.21
CA ASN A 106 -10.70 -17.60 3.30
C ASN A 106 -10.63 -16.73 4.58
N VAL A 107 -9.46 -16.18 4.88
CA VAL A 107 -9.29 -15.24 6.00
C VAL A 107 -10.08 -13.95 5.74
N ILE A 108 -10.04 -13.43 4.50
CA ILE A 108 -10.79 -12.22 4.10
C ILE A 108 -12.30 -12.40 4.27
N LYS A 109 -12.86 -13.61 4.09
CA LYS A 109 -14.29 -13.87 4.37
C LYS A 109 -14.67 -13.64 5.84
N LEU A 110 -13.70 -13.67 6.75
CA LEU A 110 -13.91 -13.35 8.17
C LEU A 110 -13.81 -11.83 8.46
N MET A 111 -13.34 -11.02 7.51
CA MET A 111 -13.17 -9.56 7.70
C MET A 111 -14.41 -8.84 8.20
N PRO A 112 -15.64 -9.10 7.71
CA PRO A 112 -16.83 -8.40 8.24
C PRO A 112 -16.98 -8.54 9.76
N TYR A 113 -16.71 -9.72 10.29
CA TYR A 113 -16.75 -9.97 11.74
C TYR A 113 -15.60 -9.26 12.46
N GLY A 114 -14.40 -9.29 11.87
CA GLY A 114 -13.23 -8.58 12.38
C GLY A 114 -13.45 -7.06 12.43
N VAL A 115 -14.06 -6.49 11.38
CA VAL A 115 -14.41 -5.06 11.32
C VAL A 115 -15.35 -4.67 12.44
N VAL A 116 -16.45 -5.42 12.64
CA VAL A 116 -17.39 -5.16 13.73
C VAL A 116 -16.69 -5.25 15.08
N ALA A 117 -15.86 -6.25 15.31
CA ALA A 117 -15.12 -6.41 16.56
C ALA A 117 -14.13 -5.24 16.80
N LEU A 118 -13.35 -4.85 15.77
CA LEU A 118 -12.38 -3.75 15.88
C LEU A 118 -13.06 -2.39 16.11
N VAL A 119 -14.12 -2.09 15.37
CA VAL A 119 -14.87 -0.83 15.54
C VAL A 119 -15.53 -0.79 16.92
N SER A 120 -16.18 -1.88 17.34
CA SER A 120 -16.80 -1.96 18.68
C SER A 120 -15.77 -1.79 19.80
N ASN A 121 -14.63 -2.47 19.70
CA ASN A 121 -13.56 -2.34 20.68
C ASN A 121 -13.01 -0.88 20.72
N THR A 122 -12.88 -0.24 19.57
CA THR A 122 -12.43 1.15 19.49
C THR A 122 -13.42 2.10 20.15
N ILE A 123 -14.72 1.91 19.95
CA ILE A 123 -15.77 2.71 20.57
C ILE A 123 -15.77 2.54 22.10
N ILE A 124 -15.66 1.31 22.55
CA ILE A 124 -15.65 0.97 23.99
C ILE A 124 -14.41 1.54 24.68
N SER A 125 -13.24 1.40 24.05
CA SER A 125 -11.95 1.81 24.65
C SER A 125 -11.64 3.30 24.53
N ARG A 126 -12.10 3.97 23.45
CA ARG A 126 -11.71 5.35 23.11
C ARG A 126 -12.89 6.31 22.98
N GLY A 127 -14.12 5.83 23.13
CA GLY A 127 -15.34 6.64 23.03
C GLY A 127 -15.73 7.02 21.60
N ILE A 128 -16.83 7.79 21.51
CA ILE A 128 -17.43 8.17 20.23
C ILE A 128 -16.55 9.12 19.40
N GLN A 129 -15.62 9.82 20.05
CA GLN A 129 -14.68 10.73 19.37
C GLN A 129 -13.76 9.97 18.40
N ALA A 130 -13.45 8.71 18.68
CA ALA A 130 -12.68 7.86 17.76
C ALA A 130 -13.38 7.66 16.40
N ILE A 131 -14.73 7.67 16.38
CA ILE A 131 -15.50 7.59 15.13
C ILE A 131 -15.28 8.86 14.29
N MET A 132 -15.23 10.02 14.91
CA MET A 132 -14.97 11.27 14.19
C MET A 132 -13.57 11.27 13.56
N GLY A 133 -12.56 10.73 14.26
CA GLY A 133 -11.23 10.52 13.72
C GLY A 133 -11.24 9.55 12.52
N MET A 134 -11.99 8.45 12.59
CA MET A 134 -12.15 7.52 11.47
C MET A 134 -12.78 8.18 10.24
N ILE A 135 -13.84 8.98 10.43
CA ILE A 135 -14.50 9.74 9.35
C ILE A 135 -13.52 10.75 8.75
N GLY A 136 -12.77 11.46 9.59
CA GLY A 136 -11.71 12.38 9.16
C GLY A 136 -10.64 11.68 8.32
N PHE A 137 -10.22 10.49 8.74
CA PHE A 137 -9.25 9.67 8.00
C PHE A 137 -9.80 9.24 6.63
N ILE A 138 -11.04 8.76 6.57
CA ILE A 138 -11.71 8.41 5.32
C ILE A 138 -11.76 9.63 4.39
N ALA A 139 -12.22 10.78 4.89
CA ALA A 139 -12.32 12.01 4.11
C ALA A 139 -10.96 12.48 3.58
N ALA A 140 -9.91 12.44 4.41
CA ALA A 140 -8.56 12.79 4.01
C ALA A 140 -8.03 11.85 2.92
N LEU A 141 -8.25 10.54 3.06
CA LEU A 141 -7.81 9.56 2.07
C LEU A 141 -8.53 9.74 0.72
N TYR A 142 -9.84 9.87 0.74
CA TYR A 142 -10.60 10.12 -0.51
C TYR A 142 -10.22 11.45 -1.16
N THR A 143 -9.87 12.47 -0.38
CA THR A 143 -9.30 13.72 -0.92
C THR A 143 -7.98 13.45 -1.64
N GLY A 144 -7.10 12.63 -1.07
CA GLY A 144 -5.85 12.19 -1.71
C GLY A 144 -6.11 11.43 -3.02
N VAL A 145 -7.08 10.50 -3.00
CA VAL A 145 -7.48 9.75 -4.20
C VAL A 145 -8.04 10.68 -5.29
N ILE A 146 -8.90 11.63 -4.94
CA ILE A 146 -9.45 12.60 -5.88
C ILE A 146 -8.35 13.47 -6.49
N LEU A 147 -7.39 13.93 -5.68
CA LEU A 147 -6.24 14.69 -6.18
C LEU A 147 -5.41 13.86 -7.16
N MET A 148 -5.19 12.57 -6.90
CA MET A 148 -4.53 11.67 -7.85
C MET A 148 -5.31 11.51 -9.15
N LEU A 149 -6.62 11.36 -9.09
CA LEU A 149 -7.47 11.31 -10.29
C LEU A 149 -7.39 12.61 -11.12
N ILE A 150 -7.33 13.77 -10.45
CA ILE A 150 -7.13 15.07 -11.13
C ILE A 150 -5.76 15.10 -11.84
N VAL A 151 -4.71 14.61 -11.20
CA VAL A 151 -3.38 14.51 -11.82
C VAL A 151 -3.43 13.63 -13.08
N TYR A 152 -4.14 12.49 -13.03
CA TYR A 152 -4.28 11.64 -14.22
C TYR A 152 -5.08 12.28 -15.33
N VAL A 153 -6.17 12.99 -15.01
CA VAL A 153 -6.92 13.79 -15.98
C VAL A 153 -6.01 14.81 -16.66
N PHE A 154 -5.18 15.48 -15.88
CA PHE A 154 -4.18 16.43 -16.41
C PHE A 154 -3.16 15.75 -17.34
N LEU A 155 -2.63 14.59 -16.92
CA LEU A 155 -1.69 13.82 -17.74
C LEU A 155 -2.32 13.36 -19.06
N LEU A 156 -3.57 12.87 -19.04
CA LEU A 156 -4.30 12.51 -20.27
C LEU A 156 -4.44 13.69 -21.21
N MET A 157 -4.76 14.90 -20.69
CA MET A 157 -4.85 16.12 -21.50
C MET A 157 -3.49 16.49 -22.12
N VAL A 158 -2.41 16.40 -21.35
CA VAL A 158 -1.05 16.67 -21.85
C VAL A 158 -0.66 15.69 -22.96
N LEU A 159 -1.09 14.44 -22.86
CA LEU A 159 -0.85 13.40 -23.87
C LEU A 159 -1.82 13.47 -25.06
N GLY A 160 -2.73 14.47 -25.10
CA GLY A 160 -3.68 14.64 -26.19
C GLY A 160 -4.87 13.66 -26.16
N VAL A 161 -5.04 12.92 -25.06
CA VAL A 161 -6.16 12.01 -24.88
C VAL A 161 -7.33 12.75 -24.24
N ASN A 162 -8.53 12.64 -24.82
CA ASN A 162 -9.73 13.25 -24.26
C ASN A 162 -10.14 12.50 -22.97
N PRO A 163 -10.06 13.13 -21.79
CA PRO A 163 -10.34 12.47 -20.52
C PRO A 163 -11.78 11.95 -20.41
N TRP A 164 -12.74 12.65 -21.01
CA TRP A 164 -14.14 12.25 -20.97
C TRP A 164 -14.41 10.95 -21.74
N ILE A 165 -13.80 10.84 -22.93
CA ILE A 165 -13.91 9.63 -23.76
C ILE A 165 -13.22 8.47 -23.05
N PHE A 166 -12.02 8.71 -22.50
CA PHE A 166 -11.27 7.73 -21.73
C PHE A 166 -12.08 7.23 -20.54
N TYR A 167 -12.61 8.14 -19.72
CA TYR A 167 -13.39 7.80 -18.53
C TYR A 167 -14.65 7.00 -18.88
N LYS A 168 -15.36 7.36 -19.95
CA LYS A 168 -16.53 6.63 -20.42
C LYS A 168 -16.21 5.18 -20.79
N LYS A 169 -15.07 4.94 -21.42
CA LYS A 169 -14.60 3.61 -21.80
C LYS A 169 -14.10 2.81 -20.57
N ALA A 170 -13.42 3.46 -19.65
CA ALA A 170 -12.85 2.88 -18.45
C ALA A 170 -13.87 2.62 -17.32
N PHE A 171 -15.04 3.25 -17.39
CA PHE A 171 -16.02 3.31 -16.29
C PHE A 171 -16.38 1.94 -15.70
N THR A 172 -16.66 0.95 -16.54
CA THR A 172 -17.04 -0.39 -16.09
C THR A 172 -15.92 -1.06 -15.30
N THR A 173 -14.68 -0.93 -15.78
CA THR A 173 -13.49 -1.47 -15.10
C THR A 173 -13.23 -0.75 -13.77
N LEU A 174 -13.40 0.57 -13.75
CA LEU A 174 -13.24 1.36 -12.52
C LEU A 174 -14.31 1.02 -11.48
N LEU A 175 -15.55 0.83 -11.91
CA LEU A 175 -16.64 0.42 -11.03
C LEU A 175 -16.41 -0.98 -10.47
N PHE A 176 -15.92 -1.91 -11.29
CA PHE A 176 -15.55 -3.24 -10.83
C PHE A 176 -14.38 -3.20 -9.85
N ALA A 177 -13.35 -2.39 -10.11
CA ALA A 177 -12.23 -2.18 -9.21
C ALA A 177 -12.68 -1.63 -7.85
N PHE A 178 -13.58 -0.63 -7.88
CA PHE A 178 -14.16 -0.04 -6.67
C PHE A 178 -14.91 -1.07 -5.81
N SER A 179 -15.64 -1.98 -6.44
CA SER A 179 -16.45 -2.98 -5.73
C SER A 179 -15.70 -4.26 -5.35
N SER A 180 -14.65 -4.63 -6.10
CA SER A 180 -13.90 -5.87 -5.89
C SER A 180 -12.79 -5.77 -4.84
N HIS A 181 -12.32 -4.57 -4.54
CA HIS A 181 -11.15 -4.32 -3.65
C HIS A 181 -9.87 -5.05 -4.10
N SER A 182 -9.78 -5.43 -5.37
CA SER A 182 -8.66 -6.23 -5.88
C SER A 182 -8.24 -5.78 -7.28
N SER A 183 -7.04 -5.22 -7.38
CA SER A 183 -6.46 -4.86 -8.68
C SER A 183 -6.14 -6.10 -9.51
N VAL A 184 -5.69 -7.18 -8.87
CA VAL A 184 -5.47 -8.47 -9.54
C VAL A 184 -6.80 -9.08 -10.01
N GLY A 185 -7.84 -9.02 -9.20
CA GLY A 185 -9.20 -9.46 -9.59
C GLY A 185 -9.80 -8.62 -10.71
N THR A 186 -9.40 -7.35 -10.83
CA THR A 186 -9.84 -6.43 -11.89
C THR A 186 -9.05 -6.62 -13.20
N LEU A 187 -7.88 -7.27 -13.16
CA LEU A 187 -6.98 -7.41 -14.30
C LEU A 187 -7.68 -7.89 -15.61
N PRO A 188 -8.57 -8.89 -15.61
CA PRO A 188 -9.26 -9.30 -16.84
C PRO A 188 -10.10 -8.18 -17.47
N TYR A 189 -10.74 -7.34 -16.64
CA TYR A 189 -11.51 -6.18 -17.10
C TYR A 189 -10.57 -5.09 -17.62
N THR A 190 -9.45 -4.84 -16.94
CA THR A 190 -8.42 -3.89 -17.39
C THR A 190 -7.88 -4.28 -18.76
N LEU A 191 -7.52 -5.55 -18.96
CA LEU A 191 -7.06 -6.06 -20.25
C LEU A 191 -8.11 -5.93 -21.36
N LYS A 192 -9.36 -6.23 -21.04
CA LYS A 192 -10.46 -6.07 -21.99
C LYS A 192 -10.64 -4.60 -22.39
N THR A 193 -10.60 -3.68 -21.44
CA THR A 193 -10.75 -2.24 -21.73
C THR A 193 -9.56 -1.70 -22.51
N LEU A 194 -8.32 -2.05 -22.12
CA LEU A 194 -7.12 -1.61 -22.84
C LEU A 194 -7.13 -2.08 -24.29
N ASN A 195 -7.33 -3.38 -24.52
CA ASN A 195 -7.27 -3.96 -25.86
C ASN A 195 -8.54 -3.69 -26.69
N GLY A 196 -9.73 -3.91 -26.09
CA GLY A 196 -11.01 -3.80 -26.81
C GLY A 196 -11.50 -2.37 -26.98
N ASP A 197 -11.51 -1.59 -25.91
CA ASP A 197 -12.15 -0.27 -25.92
C ASP A 197 -11.14 0.86 -26.23
N LEU A 198 -9.92 0.75 -25.75
CA LEU A 198 -8.88 1.77 -25.92
C LEU A 198 -7.97 1.49 -27.13
N GLY A 199 -7.98 0.28 -27.68
CA GLY A 199 -7.24 -0.08 -28.88
C GLY A 199 -5.72 -0.30 -28.65
N VAL A 200 -5.30 -0.56 -27.41
CA VAL A 200 -3.91 -0.87 -27.08
C VAL A 200 -3.59 -2.30 -27.55
N SER A 201 -2.40 -2.54 -28.09
CA SER A 201 -2.00 -3.88 -28.53
C SER A 201 -2.08 -4.91 -27.37
N LEU A 202 -2.39 -6.14 -27.70
CA LEU A 202 -2.54 -7.21 -26.69
C LEU A 202 -1.25 -7.43 -25.88
N GLU A 203 -0.10 -7.36 -26.55
CA GLU A 203 1.21 -7.54 -25.95
C GLU A 203 1.49 -6.42 -24.92
N THR A 204 1.27 -5.16 -25.32
CA THR A 204 1.45 -4.00 -24.43
C THR A 204 0.46 -4.04 -23.27
N SER A 205 -0.80 -4.35 -23.53
CA SER A 205 -1.85 -4.46 -22.51
C SER A 205 -1.48 -5.50 -21.46
N ASN A 206 -1.08 -6.71 -21.90
CA ASN A 206 -0.68 -7.79 -20.99
C ASN A 206 0.53 -7.41 -20.16
N PHE A 207 1.54 -6.80 -20.76
CA PHE A 207 2.76 -6.41 -20.05
C PHE A 207 2.48 -5.32 -19.01
N VAL A 208 1.87 -4.22 -19.45
CA VAL A 208 1.64 -3.03 -18.59
C VAL A 208 0.64 -3.33 -17.48
N ALA A 209 -0.52 -3.93 -17.80
CA ALA A 209 -1.54 -4.18 -16.80
C ALA A 209 -1.08 -5.22 -15.76
N THR A 210 -0.42 -6.31 -16.20
CA THR A 210 0.07 -7.33 -15.27
C THR A 210 1.17 -6.78 -14.36
N LEU A 211 2.11 -6.02 -14.89
CA LEU A 211 3.16 -5.39 -14.12
C LEU A 211 2.57 -4.33 -13.16
N GLY A 212 1.64 -3.53 -13.65
CA GLY A 212 0.97 -2.48 -12.91
C GLY A 212 0.22 -2.99 -11.67
N THR A 213 -0.47 -4.14 -11.77
CA THR A 213 -1.17 -4.74 -10.61
C THR A 213 -0.23 -5.16 -9.46
N SER A 214 1.07 -5.19 -9.70
CA SER A 214 2.08 -5.57 -8.71
C SER A 214 2.99 -4.40 -8.29
N ILE A 215 3.25 -3.42 -9.17
CA ILE A 215 4.22 -2.35 -8.91
C ILE A 215 3.56 -0.97 -8.94
N GLY A 216 2.54 -0.76 -9.74
CA GLY A 216 1.91 0.54 -9.97
C GLY A 216 0.77 0.90 -8.99
N MET A 217 0.81 0.46 -7.74
CA MET A 217 -0.30 0.61 -6.79
C MET A 217 -0.26 1.94 -6.03
N ASN A 218 -0.46 3.06 -6.73
CA ASN A 218 -0.42 4.40 -6.18
C ASN A 218 -1.40 4.65 -5.02
N GLY A 219 -2.63 4.15 -5.08
CA GLY A 219 -3.62 4.32 -4.01
C GLY A 219 -3.29 3.50 -2.77
N CYS A 220 -3.04 2.20 -2.96
CA CYS A 220 -2.81 1.25 -1.87
C CYS A 220 -1.40 1.34 -1.28
N ALA A 221 -0.39 1.54 -2.13
CA ALA A 221 1.00 1.52 -1.75
C ALA A 221 1.70 2.89 -1.85
N GLY A 222 0.97 3.93 -2.22
CA GLY A 222 1.46 5.32 -2.29
C GLY A 222 0.70 6.23 -1.31
N VAL A 223 -0.54 6.57 -1.64
CA VAL A 223 -1.34 7.56 -0.89
C VAL A 223 -1.61 7.10 0.55
N PHE A 224 -2.12 5.89 0.72
CA PHE A 224 -2.49 5.38 2.03
C PHE A 224 -1.29 5.28 3.00
N PRO A 225 -0.18 4.59 2.67
CA PRO A 225 0.92 4.45 3.59
C PRO A 225 1.65 5.77 3.84
N ALA A 226 1.75 6.67 2.86
CA ALA A 226 2.34 7.99 3.07
C ALA A 226 1.50 8.81 4.06
N MET A 227 0.17 8.81 3.91
CA MET A 227 -0.73 9.49 4.83
C MET A 227 -0.63 8.89 6.25
N LEU A 228 -0.53 7.56 6.35
CA LEU A 228 -0.38 6.86 7.62
C LEU A 228 0.96 7.20 8.30
N GLY A 229 2.06 7.24 7.53
CA GLY A 229 3.37 7.64 8.03
C GLY A 229 3.38 9.06 8.59
N VAL A 230 2.74 10.01 7.89
CA VAL A 230 2.60 11.40 8.36
C VAL A 230 1.70 11.48 9.59
N LEU A 231 0.58 10.74 9.61
CA LEU A 231 -0.32 10.70 10.77
C LEU A 231 0.38 10.17 12.02
N MET A 232 1.06 9.04 11.90
CA MET A 232 1.77 8.44 13.03
C MET A 232 2.99 9.26 13.44
N GLY A 233 3.75 9.81 12.49
CA GLY A 233 4.83 10.74 12.79
C GLY A 233 4.35 11.96 13.59
N SER A 234 3.19 12.53 13.21
CA SER A 234 2.56 13.61 13.98
C SER A 234 2.14 13.15 15.39
N ALA A 235 1.60 11.95 15.51
CA ALA A 235 1.14 11.38 16.77
C ALA A 235 2.24 11.21 17.80
N ILE A 236 3.40 10.75 17.35
CA ILE A 236 4.58 10.53 18.21
C ILE A 236 5.46 11.78 18.38
N GLY A 237 5.05 12.90 17.75
CA GLY A 237 5.80 14.17 17.84
C GLY A 237 7.11 14.18 17.04
N ALA A 238 7.22 13.37 15.98
CA ALA A 238 8.38 13.38 15.10
C ALA A 238 8.56 14.75 14.41
N GLU A 239 9.81 15.17 14.23
CA GLU A 239 10.11 16.39 13.48
C GLU A 239 9.75 16.23 12.01
N MET A 240 8.69 16.93 11.58
CA MET A 240 8.21 16.91 10.20
C MET A 240 9.01 17.87 9.30
N ASN A 241 10.31 17.65 9.22
CA ASN A 241 11.22 18.39 8.37
C ASN A 241 11.27 17.78 6.94
N LEU A 242 12.00 18.42 6.04
CA LEU A 242 12.15 17.95 4.66
C LEU A 242 12.74 16.52 4.59
N SER A 243 13.68 16.19 5.46
CA SER A 243 14.30 14.86 5.52
C SER A 243 13.29 13.77 5.85
N PHE A 244 12.35 14.06 6.79
CA PHE A 244 11.25 13.14 7.10
C PHE A 244 10.36 12.85 5.87
N TYR A 245 9.97 13.89 5.12
CA TYR A 245 9.14 13.67 3.93
C TYR A 245 9.88 12.93 2.81
N ILE A 246 11.18 13.19 2.64
CA ILE A 246 12.03 12.42 1.71
C ILE A 246 12.08 10.95 2.15
N LEU A 247 12.28 10.68 3.44
CA LEU A 247 12.30 9.33 3.98
C LEU A 247 10.96 8.62 3.74
N VAL A 248 9.82 9.29 3.99
CA VAL A 248 8.49 8.74 3.69
C VAL A 248 8.37 8.35 2.22
N VAL A 249 8.78 9.23 1.30
CA VAL A 249 8.73 8.96 -0.15
C VAL A 249 9.59 7.74 -0.50
N VAL A 250 10.81 7.65 0.03
CA VAL A 250 11.73 6.53 -0.25
C VAL A 250 11.16 5.22 0.29
N VAL A 251 10.75 5.20 1.56
CA VAL A 251 10.20 3.99 2.22
C VAL A 251 8.94 3.51 1.52
N VAL A 252 8.03 4.41 1.17
CA VAL A 252 6.79 4.08 0.47
C VAL A 252 7.09 3.56 -0.95
N THR A 253 8.01 4.19 -1.67
CA THR A 253 8.38 3.77 -3.04
C THR A 253 9.02 2.37 -3.03
N VAL A 254 9.99 2.14 -2.17
CA VAL A 254 10.65 0.82 -2.05
C VAL A 254 9.66 -0.23 -1.56
N GLY A 255 8.86 0.10 -0.55
CA GLY A 255 7.84 -0.78 0.00
C GLY A 255 6.76 -1.17 -1.01
N SER A 256 6.42 -0.28 -1.93
CA SER A 256 5.38 -0.51 -2.94
C SER A 256 5.69 -1.67 -3.89
N ILE A 257 6.97 -1.97 -4.13
CA ILE A 257 7.41 -3.02 -5.06
C ILE A 257 6.98 -4.43 -4.57
N GLY A 258 6.88 -4.62 -3.25
CA GLY A 258 6.57 -5.92 -2.64
C GLY A 258 5.10 -6.16 -2.31
N ILE A 259 4.21 -5.29 -2.76
CA ILE A 259 2.80 -5.33 -2.37
C ILE A 259 1.95 -5.90 -3.49
N ALA A 260 1.13 -6.92 -3.17
CA ALA A 260 0.22 -7.53 -4.14
C ALA A 260 -1.14 -6.81 -4.16
N GLY A 261 -1.76 -6.70 -5.35
CA GLY A 261 -3.07 -6.03 -5.55
C GLY A 261 -4.27 -6.88 -5.12
N VAL A 262 -4.25 -7.40 -3.89
CA VAL A 262 -5.32 -8.23 -3.29
C VAL A 262 -6.00 -7.50 -2.13
N PRO A 263 -7.25 -7.84 -1.77
CA PRO A 263 -7.92 -7.24 -0.63
C PRO A 263 -7.12 -7.41 0.68
N GLY A 264 -7.15 -6.39 1.55
CA GLY A 264 -6.46 -6.43 2.85
C GLY A 264 -4.98 -6.05 2.80
N THR A 265 -4.48 -5.54 1.71
CA THR A 265 -3.07 -5.08 1.57
C THR A 265 -2.71 -3.92 2.50
N ALA A 266 -3.69 -3.21 3.07
CA ALA A 266 -3.47 -2.11 4.00
C ALA A 266 -2.60 -2.51 5.20
N THR A 267 -2.81 -3.70 5.74
CA THR A 267 -2.00 -4.21 6.86
C THR A 267 -0.54 -4.36 6.45
N VAL A 268 -0.28 -4.89 5.26
CA VAL A 268 1.08 -5.07 4.74
C VAL A 268 1.74 -3.72 4.48
N THR A 269 1.04 -2.81 3.79
CA THR A 269 1.57 -1.47 3.47
C THR A 269 1.84 -0.65 4.73
N ALA A 270 0.94 -0.70 5.72
CA ALA A 270 1.13 -0.05 7.01
C ALA A 270 2.35 -0.62 7.73
N THR A 271 2.49 -1.95 7.78
CA THR A 271 3.61 -2.62 8.43
C THR A 271 4.94 -2.24 7.77
N VAL A 272 5.02 -2.33 6.44
CA VAL A 272 6.24 -1.96 5.69
C VAL A 272 6.61 -0.50 5.93
N THR A 273 5.64 0.40 5.81
CA THR A 273 5.91 1.83 5.92
C THR A 273 6.25 2.25 7.33
N LEU A 274 5.48 1.83 8.33
CA LEU A 274 5.74 2.23 9.72
C LEU A 274 7.03 1.63 10.25
N ASN A 275 7.36 0.37 9.90
CA ASN A 275 8.67 -0.19 10.25
C ASN A 275 9.82 0.51 9.52
N GLY A 276 9.66 0.80 8.23
CA GLY A 276 10.68 1.52 7.45
C GLY A 276 10.91 2.95 7.94
N LEU A 277 9.92 3.58 8.56
CA LEU A 277 10.04 4.89 9.22
C LEU A 277 10.50 4.79 10.69
N GLY A 278 10.70 3.58 11.23
CA GLY A 278 11.00 3.37 12.64
C GLY A 278 9.79 3.45 13.58
N PHE A 279 8.56 3.49 13.04
CA PHE A 279 7.32 3.63 13.82
C PHE A 279 6.57 2.30 14.01
N GLY A 280 7.24 1.16 13.87
CA GLY A 280 6.63 -0.18 13.95
C GLY A 280 5.84 -0.44 15.24
N HIS A 281 6.25 0.16 16.35
CA HIS A 281 5.55 0.09 17.64
C HIS A 281 4.13 0.70 17.59
N THR A 282 3.84 1.59 16.64
CA THR A 282 2.52 2.21 16.49
C THR A 282 1.49 1.31 15.80
N LEU A 283 1.89 0.16 15.25
CA LEU A 283 1.00 -0.75 14.53
C LEU A 283 -0.19 -1.25 15.37
N THR A 284 0.01 -1.47 16.66
CA THR A 284 -1.06 -1.89 17.57
C THR A 284 -2.11 -0.80 17.77
N SER A 285 -1.74 0.46 17.58
CA SER A 285 -2.59 1.62 17.82
C SER A 285 -3.50 1.98 16.62
N ILE A 286 -3.19 1.48 15.42
CA ILE A 286 -3.96 1.78 14.20
C ILE A 286 -5.04 0.74 13.89
N GLY A 287 -5.39 -0.12 14.85
CA GLY A 287 -6.44 -1.13 14.67
C GLY A 287 -7.78 -0.57 14.18
N ALA A 288 -8.15 0.63 14.64
CA ALA A 288 -9.33 1.34 14.16
C ALA A 288 -9.28 1.65 12.65
N ILE A 289 -8.10 2.00 12.11
CA ILE A 289 -7.90 2.26 10.68
C ILE A 289 -8.09 0.98 9.88
N PHE A 290 -7.62 -0.15 10.38
CA PHE A 290 -7.89 -1.44 9.74
C PHE A 290 -9.38 -1.83 9.78
N GLY A 291 -10.12 -1.40 10.80
CA GLY A 291 -11.57 -1.59 10.87
C GLY A 291 -12.35 -0.88 9.76
N ILE A 292 -11.86 0.26 9.27
CA ILE A 292 -12.50 1.00 8.17
C ILE A 292 -11.85 0.69 6.80
N ASP A 293 -10.87 -0.21 6.76
CA ASP A 293 -10.13 -0.54 5.54
C ASP A 293 -11.04 -0.91 4.35
N PRO A 294 -12.11 -1.71 4.51
CA PRO A 294 -12.99 -2.01 3.37
C PRO A 294 -13.55 -0.76 2.68
N ILE A 295 -13.86 0.29 3.43
CA ILE A 295 -14.39 1.54 2.87
C ILE A 295 -13.30 2.32 2.12
N VAL A 296 -12.12 2.40 2.70
CA VAL A 296 -11.01 3.17 2.09
C VAL A 296 -10.35 2.40 0.94
N ASP A 297 -10.42 1.07 0.96
CA ASP A 297 -9.85 0.22 -0.09
C ASP A 297 -10.58 0.35 -1.42
N MET A 298 -11.89 0.59 -1.40
CA MET A 298 -12.69 0.87 -2.61
C MET A 298 -12.04 1.98 -3.48
N GLY A 299 -11.83 3.14 -2.87
CA GLY A 299 -11.24 4.30 -3.56
C GLY A 299 -9.78 4.09 -3.97
N ARG A 300 -8.99 3.45 -3.10
CA ARG A 300 -7.59 3.11 -3.39
C ARG A 300 -7.47 2.19 -4.59
N THR A 301 -8.21 1.09 -4.61
CA THR A 301 -8.20 0.10 -5.70
C THR A 301 -8.69 0.69 -7.00
N MET A 302 -9.72 1.54 -6.97
CA MET A 302 -10.18 2.27 -8.15
C MET A 302 -9.07 3.17 -8.71
N SER A 303 -8.36 3.93 -7.86
CA SER A 303 -7.24 4.79 -8.26
C SER A 303 -6.10 3.98 -8.89
N VAL A 304 -5.76 2.83 -8.30
CA VAL A 304 -4.76 1.90 -8.83
C VAL A 304 -5.16 1.40 -10.23
N SER A 305 -6.40 0.93 -10.40
CA SER A 305 -6.88 0.42 -11.68
C SER A 305 -6.95 1.51 -12.76
N TYR A 306 -7.24 2.76 -12.37
CA TYR A 306 -7.17 3.91 -13.28
C TYR A 306 -5.76 4.14 -13.83
N THR A 307 -4.73 3.94 -13.00
CA THR A 307 -3.33 4.07 -13.40
C THR A 307 -2.90 3.04 -14.44
N HIS A 308 -3.54 1.86 -14.43
CA HIS A 308 -3.19 0.77 -15.32
C HIS A 308 -3.92 0.81 -16.67
N LEU A 309 -4.92 1.69 -16.79
CA LEU A 309 -5.67 1.96 -18.00
C LEU A 309 -5.05 3.09 -18.81
#